data_81f7a37420376bf7993907a4bd86838f
#
_entry.id   81f7a37420376bf7993907a4bd86838f
#
_cell.length_a   1.000
_cell.length_b   1.000
_cell.length_c   1.000
_cell.angle_alpha   90.00
_cell.angle_beta   90.00
_cell.angle_gamma   90.00
#
_symmetry.space_group_name_H-M   'P 1'
#
loop_
_entity.id
_entity.type
_entity.pdbx_description
1 polymer ?
#
loop_
_entity_poly.entity_id
_entity_poly.type
_entity_poly.pdbx_seq_one_letter_code
_entity_poly.pdbx_strand_id
1 'polypeptide(L)'
;EERLLRAIFNEKSREVRDTSLKVPHGEQGTIIGVKVFDIEAGDDELGAGVNQRVVVHIAQKRKITEGDKLAGRHGNKGVISKILPVEDMPFMEDGTPVDVVLNPLGIPGRMNFGQILETHLGWISKQGWNVEGVAKWADAMVAEMRSAAPGTKVATPIFDGASKDEIVGLLNSTLPNRDGKRLIDGTGKTRLFDGRSGEPFPAPISVGYMYILKLHHLVDDKIHARSTGPYSMITQQ
;
A
#
# COMPACT_ATOMS: atom_id res chain seq x y z
N GLU A 1 -47.11 15.61 17.79
CA GLU A 1 -48.41 15.86 17.13
C GLU A 1 -49.06 14.56 16.66
N GLU A 2 -48.35 13.66 15.93
CA GLU A 2 -48.90 12.38 15.44
C GLU A 2 -49.41 11.45 16.57
N ARG A 3 -48.73 11.41 17.71
CA ARG A 3 -49.17 10.59 18.88
C ARG A 3 -50.47 11.08 19.50
N LEU A 4 -50.70 12.39 19.48
CA LEU A 4 -51.94 13.03 19.94
C LEU A 4 -53.10 12.75 18.99
N LEU A 5 -52.85 12.86 17.66
CA LEU A 5 -53.87 12.55 16.65
C LEU A 5 -54.28 11.06 16.69
N ARG A 6 -53.35 10.16 16.92
CA ARG A 6 -53.61 8.72 17.06
C ARG A 6 -54.43 8.39 18.32
N ALA A 7 -54.15 9.09 19.42
CA ALA A 7 -54.95 8.93 20.65
C ALA A 7 -56.39 9.42 20.51
N ILE A 8 -56.65 10.48 19.72
CA ILE A 8 -57.95 11.07 19.51
C ILE A 8 -58.80 10.26 18.52
N PHE A 9 -58.20 9.70 17.47
CA PHE A 9 -58.93 9.02 16.38
C PHE A 9 -58.97 7.49 16.55
N ASN A 10 -58.45 6.95 17.65
CA ASN A 10 -58.47 5.50 18.00
C ASN A 10 -57.93 4.60 16.85
N GLU A 11 -57.07 5.14 16.00
CA GLU A 11 -56.39 4.35 14.95
C GLU A 11 -55.38 3.40 15.61
N LYS A 12 -55.48 2.11 15.26
CA LYS A 12 -54.44 1.12 15.63
C LYS A 12 -53.10 1.64 15.17
N SER A 13 -52.21 1.91 16.15
CA SER A 13 -50.84 2.33 15.87
C SER A 13 -50.17 1.29 14.97
N ARG A 14 -49.92 1.62 13.73
CA ARG A 14 -48.94 0.85 12.95
C ARG A 14 -47.60 0.94 13.69
N GLU A 15 -47.07 -0.20 14.03
CA GLU A 15 -45.70 -0.25 14.56
C GLU A 15 -44.77 0.33 13.49
N VAL A 16 -44.45 1.60 13.65
CA VAL A 16 -43.45 2.24 12.78
C VAL A 16 -42.09 1.86 13.33
N ARG A 17 -41.44 0.96 12.62
CA ARG A 17 -40.07 0.57 12.93
C ARG A 17 -39.12 1.55 12.24
N ASP A 18 -38.21 2.13 13.01
CA ASP A 18 -37.14 2.95 12.45
C ASP A 18 -36.16 2.04 11.68
N THR A 19 -36.08 2.23 10.36
CA THR A 19 -35.18 1.52 9.45
C THR A 19 -34.06 2.40 8.95
N SER A 20 -33.82 3.56 9.58
CA SER A 20 -32.76 4.47 9.22
C SER A 20 -31.39 3.78 9.22
N LEU A 21 -30.58 4.10 8.24
CA LEU A 21 -29.19 3.65 8.18
C LEU A 21 -28.40 4.31 9.30
N LYS A 22 -27.75 3.50 10.11
CA LYS A 22 -26.91 3.94 11.24
C LYS A 22 -25.47 3.55 10.98
N VAL A 23 -24.54 4.36 11.47
CA VAL A 23 -23.11 4.01 11.45
C VAL A 23 -22.91 2.74 12.29
N PRO A 24 -22.29 1.68 11.73
CA PRO A 24 -21.99 0.46 12.46
C PRO A 24 -21.18 0.71 13.73
N HIS A 25 -21.37 -0.13 14.74
CA HIS A 25 -20.61 -0.04 15.98
C HIS A 25 -19.12 -0.26 15.73
N GLY A 26 -18.28 0.64 16.24
CA GLY A 26 -16.82 0.62 16.04
C GLY A 26 -16.34 1.37 14.80
N GLU A 27 -17.22 1.86 13.94
CA GLU A 27 -16.85 2.74 12.84
C GLU A 27 -16.91 4.21 13.23
N GLN A 28 -15.96 4.98 12.71
CA GLN A 28 -15.88 6.43 12.95
C GLN A 28 -15.32 7.13 11.71
N GLY A 29 -15.61 8.41 11.56
CA GLY A 29 -15.11 9.20 10.47
C GLY A 29 -15.57 10.64 10.53
N THR A 30 -15.03 11.46 9.64
CA THR A 30 -15.38 12.89 9.51
C THR A 30 -16.24 13.08 8.27
N ILE A 31 -17.37 13.74 8.41
CA ILE A 31 -18.23 14.10 7.28
C ILE A 31 -17.53 15.18 6.46
N ILE A 32 -17.30 14.90 5.18
CA ILE A 32 -16.64 15.83 4.23
C ILE A 32 -17.58 16.39 3.21
N GLY A 33 -18.77 15.82 3.06
CA GLY A 33 -19.78 16.32 2.13
C GLY A 33 -21.13 15.64 2.33
N VAL A 34 -22.17 16.36 2.01
CA VAL A 34 -23.55 15.86 2.01
C VAL A 34 -24.20 16.25 0.70
N LYS A 35 -24.84 15.29 0.01
CA LYS A 35 -25.68 15.51 -1.16
C LYS A 35 -27.09 15.10 -0.83
N VAL A 36 -28.05 15.97 -1.12
CA VAL A 36 -29.48 15.71 -0.93
C VAL A 36 -30.12 15.70 -2.33
N PHE A 37 -30.82 14.62 -2.61
CA PHE A 37 -31.62 14.45 -3.82
C PHE A 37 -33.09 14.45 -3.39
N ASP A 38 -33.93 15.29 -4.04
CA ASP A 38 -35.31 15.44 -3.68
C ASP A 38 -36.18 15.36 -4.95
N ILE A 39 -37.36 14.73 -4.84
CA ILE A 39 -38.31 14.65 -5.93
C ILE A 39 -38.78 16.07 -6.39
N GLU A 40 -38.95 16.98 -5.43
CA GLU A 40 -39.38 18.35 -5.72
C GLU A 40 -38.33 19.15 -6.51
N ALA A 41 -37.06 18.76 -6.40
CA ALA A 41 -35.95 19.36 -7.16
C ALA A 41 -35.81 18.79 -8.59
N GLY A 42 -36.58 17.76 -8.94
CA GLY A 42 -36.55 17.14 -10.27
C GLY A 42 -35.37 16.20 -10.50
N ASP A 43 -34.81 15.61 -9.44
CA ASP A 43 -33.71 14.63 -9.54
C ASP A 43 -34.25 13.28 -10.02
N ASP A 44 -33.99 12.91 -11.26
CA ASP A 44 -34.44 11.66 -11.89
C ASP A 44 -33.75 10.37 -11.34
N GLU A 45 -32.83 10.50 -10.42
CA GLU A 45 -32.07 9.36 -9.87
C GLU A 45 -32.74 8.66 -8.67
N LEU A 46 -33.95 9.06 -8.30
CA LEU A 46 -34.67 8.49 -7.16
C LEU A 46 -35.43 7.22 -7.57
N GLY A 47 -35.26 6.15 -6.79
CA GLY A 47 -36.02 4.92 -7.01
C GLY A 47 -37.50 5.09 -6.66
N ALA A 48 -38.37 4.21 -7.20
CA ALA A 48 -39.82 4.25 -6.95
C ALA A 48 -40.13 4.18 -5.44
N GLY A 49 -40.93 5.13 -4.95
CA GLY A 49 -41.32 5.22 -3.54
C GLY A 49 -40.33 5.92 -2.62
N VAL A 50 -39.25 6.48 -3.14
CA VAL A 50 -38.27 7.26 -2.38
C VAL A 50 -38.56 8.75 -2.58
N ASN A 51 -38.88 9.47 -1.52
CA ASN A 51 -39.14 10.91 -1.56
C ASN A 51 -37.84 11.73 -1.51
N GLN A 52 -36.90 11.30 -0.71
CA GLN A 52 -35.64 11.99 -0.53
C GLN A 52 -34.51 10.97 -0.31
N ARG A 53 -33.35 11.20 -0.94
CA ARG A 53 -32.13 10.42 -0.77
C ARG A 53 -31.00 11.34 -0.30
N VAL A 54 -30.41 11.01 0.83
CA VAL A 54 -29.26 11.73 1.38
C VAL A 54 -28.02 10.87 1.26
N VAL A 55 -26.98 11.39 0.61
CA VAL A 55 -25.67 10.74 0.49
C VAL A 55 -24.67 11.51 1.36
N VAL A 56 -24.16 10.85 2.37
CA VAL A 56 -23.17 11.42 3.29
C VAL A 56 -21.81 10.84 2.94
N HIS A 57 -20.87 11.70 2.58
CA HIS A 57 -19.48 11.32 2.33
C HIS A 57 -18.68 11.42 3.62
N ILE A 58 -18.12 10.29 4.06
CA ILE A 58 -17.37 10.19 5.30
C ILE A 58 -15.91 9.88 4.96
N ALA A 59 -14.99 10.71 5.46
CA ALA A 59 -13.56 10.44 5.38
C ALA A 59 -13.09 9.66 6.60
N GLN A 60 -12.36 8.58 6.37
CA GLN A 60 -11.77 7.75 7.40
C GLN A 60 -10.29 7.56 7.10
N LYS A 61 -9.43 7.78 8.10
CA LYS A 61 -7.99 7.54 7.97
C LYS A 61 -7.65 6.16 8.51
N ARG A 62 -7.33 5.24 7.61
CA ARG A 62 -6.90 3.89 7.98
C ARG A 62 -5.41 3.73 7.73
N LYS A 63 -4.63 3.56 8.80
CA LYS A 63 -3.21 3.20 8.72
C LYS A 63 -3.09 1.71 8.46
N ILE A 64 -1.96 1.29 7.87
CA ILE A 64 -1.63 -0.13 7.75
C ILE A 64 -1.42 -0.74 9.14
N THR A 65 -1.98 -1.93 9.32
CA THR A 65 -1.87 -2.71 10.55
C THR A 65 -1.39 -4.12 10.24
N GLU A 66 -0.99 -4.86 11.27
CA GLU A 66 -0.67 -6.28 11.15
C GLU A 66 -1.91 -7.04 10.63
N GLY A 67 -1.69 -7.91 9.64
CA GLY A 67 -2.78 -8.62 8.96
C GLY A 67 -3.29 -7.97 7.67
N ASP A 68 -2.94 -6.72 7.39
CA ASP A 68 -3.28 -6.07 6.12
C ASP A 68 -2.47 -6.66 4.97
N LYS A 69 -3.11 -6.74 3.80
CA LYS A 69 -2.51 -7.34 2.61
C LYS A 69 -1.86 -6.29 1.74
N LEU A 70 -0.59 -6.53 1.42
CA LEU A 70 0.19 -5.74 0.49
C LEU A 70 0.56 -6.56 -0.75
N ALA A 71 0.83 -5.90 -1.85
CA ALA A 71 1.30 -6.53 -3.08
C ALA A 71 2.24 -5.60 -3.85
N GLY A 72 3.16 -6.19 -4.58
CA GLY A 72 3.91 -5.49 -5.63
C GLY A 72 3.25 -5.63 -7.00
N ARG A 73 4.01 -5.29 -8.06
CA ARG A 73 3.56 -5.35 -9.46
C ARG A 73 3.90 -6.69 -10.17
N HIS A 74 4.49 -7.64 -9.45
CA HIS A 74 5.04 -8.89 -10.02
C HIS A 74 4.33 -10.14 -9.50
N GLY A 75 3.07 -10.04 -9.09
CA GLY A 75 2.34 -11.16 -8.49
C GLY A 75 2.80 -11.51 -7.06
N ASN A 76 3.70 -10.73 -6.50
CA ASN A 76 4.17 -10.85 -5.13
C ASN A 76 3.18 -10.20 -4.16
N LYS A 77 2.46 -11.02 -3.44
CA LYS A 77 1.47 -10.62 -2.43
C LYS A 77 1.86 -11.19 -1.07
N GLY A 78 1.58 -10.44 -0.04
CA GLY A 78 1.86 -10.87 1.33
C GLY A 78 1.01 -10.14 2.35
N VAL A 79 1.00 -10.66 3.54
CA VAL A 79 0.29 -10.09 4.69
C VAL A 79 1.34 -9.58 5.67
N ILE A 80 1.09 -8.41 6.24
CA ILE A 80 1.97 -7.83 7.27
C ILE A 80 1.92 -8.74 8.49
N SER A 81 3.07 -9.30 8.86
CA SER A 81 3.19 -10.17 10.03
C SER A 81 3.48 -9.39 11.30
N LYS A 82 4.28 -8.34 11.21
CA LYS A 82 4.70 -7.53 12.35
C LYS A 82 5.06 -6.12 11.93
N ILE A 83 4.74 -5.16 12.78
CA ILE A 83 5.16 -3.76 12.67
C ILE A 83 6.13 -3.49 13.82
N LEU A 84 7.34 -3.07 13.47
CA LEU A 84 8.40 -2.75 14.41
C LEU A 84 8.59 -1.23 14.51
N PRO A 85 9.03 -0.71 15.65
CA PRO A 85 9.54 0.65 15.75
C PRO A 85 10.72 0.87 14.80
N VAL A 86 10.92 2.11 14.36
CA VAL A 86 11.99 2.46 13.40
C VAL A 86 13.37 2.11 13.96
N GLU A 87 13.55 2.24 15.26
CA GLU A 87 14.80 1.98 15.99
C GLU A 87 15.20 0.49 15.95
N ASP A 88 14.22 -0.40 15.86
CA ASP A 88 14.43 -1.85 15.80
C ASP A 88 14.64 -2.39 14.39
N MET A 89 14.40 -1.54 13.36
CA MET A 89 14.56 -1.94 11.97
C MET A 89 16.04 -2.02 11.58
N PRO A 90 16.41 -2.94 10.68
CA PRO A 90 17.74 -2.96 10.09
C PRO A 90 18.09 -1.63 9.42
N PHE A 91 19.34 -1.21 9.51
CA PHE A 91 19.81 0.04 8.93
C PHE A 91 21.11 -0.12 8.15
N MET A 92 21.34 0.78 7.20
CA MET A 92 22.55 0.84 6.39
C MET A 92 23.69 1.57 7.12
N GLU A 93 24.90 1.56 6.54
CA GLU A 93 26.08 2.23 7.12
C GLU A 93 25.92 3.73 7.34
N ASP A 94 25.04 4.39 6.59
CA ASP A 94 24.72 5.81 6.75
C ASP A 94 23.64 6.08 7.82
N GLY A 95 23.16 5.04 8.50
CA GLY A 95 22.11 5.11 9.49
C GLY A 95 20.69 5.11 8.93
N THR A 96 20.49 5.00 7.60
CA THR A 96 19.16 4.95 7.00
C THR A 96 18.51 3.60 7.29
N PRO A 97 17.36 3.54 8.00
CA PRO A 97 16.65 2.30 8.26
C PRO A 97 15.92 1.82 7.01
N VAL A 98 15.70 0.52 6.91
CA VAL A 98 14.80 -0.05 5.90
C VAL A 98 13.35 0.07 6.38
N ASP A 99 12.42 0.32 5.44
CA ASP A 99 11.00 0.47 5.75
C ASP A 99 10.27 -0.88 5.81
N VAL A 100 10.72 -1.85 5.02
CA VAL A 100 10.08 -3.16 4.89
C VAL A 100 11.16 -4.25 4.79
N VAL A 101 10.93 -5.35 5.48
CA VAL A 101 11.72 -6.59 5.34
C VAL A 101 10.84 -7.64 4.68
N LEU A 102 11.31 -8.18 3.56
CA LEU A 102 10.61 -9.20 2.79
C LEU A 102 11.31 -10.56 2.92
N ASN A 103 10.49 -11.61 3.04
CA ASN A 103 11.02 -12.97 3.11
C ASN A 103 11.54 -13.40 1.72
N PRO A 104 12.83 -13.74 1.58
CA PRO A 104 13.41 -14.13 0.30
C PRO A 104 12.90 -15.47 -0.24
N LEU A 105 12.35 -16.34 0.61
CA LEU A 105 11.79 -17.63 0.19
C LEU A 105 10.62 -17.50 -0.81
N GLY A 106 9.96 -16.35 -0.83
CA GLY A 106 8.90 -16.04 -1.78
C GLY A 106 9.36 -15.84 -3.22
N ILE A 107 10.67 -15.75 -3.48
CA ILE A 107 11.23 -15.42 -4.80
C ILE A 107 11.58 -16.66 -5.62
N PRO A 108 12.44 -17.60 -5.15
CA PRO A 108 12.90 -18.71 -5.97
C PRO A 108 11.77 -19.65 -6.42
N GLY A 109 10.87 -19.98 -5.49
CA GLY A 109 9.76 -20.90 -5.76
C GLY A 109 8.71 -20.35 -6.72
N ARG A 110 8.60 -19.03 -6.85
CA ARG A 110 7.62 -18.35 -7.72
C ARG A 110 8.22 -17.77 -8.99
N MET A 111 9.54 -17.78 -9.12
CA MET A 111 10.28 -17.36 -10.31
C MET A 111 9.95 -15.94 -10.82
N ASN A 112 9.41 -15.07 -9.98
CA ASN A 112 9.09 -13.68 -10.32
C ASN A 112 10.29 -12.75 -10.06
N PHE A 113 11.38 -12.99 -10.79
CA PHE A 113 12.64 -12.25 -10.62
C PHE A 113 12.54 -10.77 -10.99
N GLY A 114 11.50 -10.36 -11.72
CA GLY A 114 11.23 -8.97 -12.04
C GLY A 114 11.14 -8.06 -10.81
N GLN A 115 10.72 -8.58 -9.67
CA GLN A 115 10.70 -7.81 -8.40
C GLN A 115 12.10 -7.44 -7.90
N ILE A 116 13.11 -8.29 -8.14
CA ILE A 116 14.51 -8.00 -7.80
C ILE A 116 15.06 -6.92 -8.71
N LEU A 117 14.82 -7.06 -10.02
CA LEU A 117 15.25 -6.06 -11.01
C LEU A 117 14.59 -4.71 -10.74
N GLU A 118 13.31 -4.69 -10.37
CA GLU A 118 12.61 -3.47 -9.93
C GLU A 118 13.27 -2.84 -8.71
N THR A 119 13.62 -3.65 -7.71
CA THR A 119 14.27 -3.18 -6.48
C THR A 119 15.61 -2.51 -6.78
N HIS A 120 16.41 -3.10 -7.66
CA HIS A 120 17.69 -2.53 -8.09
C HIS A 120 17.50 -1.25 -8.91
N LEU A 121 16.60 -1.25 -9.87
CA LEU A 121 16.31 -0.07 -10.69
C LEU A 121 15.71 1.06 -9.84
N GLY A 122 14.89 0.71 -8.85
CA GLY A 122 14.37 1.66 -7.88
C GLY A 122 15.46 2.35 -7.06
N TRP A 123 16.50 1.60 -6.65
CA TRP A 123 17.67 2.19 -6.01
C TRP A 123 18.42 3.15 -6.92
N ILE A 124 18.72 2.72 -8.16
CA ILE A 124 19.37 3.53 -9.18
C ILE A 124 18.60 4.84 -9.39
N SER A 125 17.31 4.74 -9.59
CA SER A 125 16.42 5.90 -9.78
C SER A 125 16.44 6.87 -8.60
N LYS A 126 16.47 6.34 -7.38
CA LYS A 126 16.49 7.15 -6.14
C LYS A 126 17.82 7.87 -5.95
N GLN A 127 18.95 7.19 -6.21
CA GLN A 127 20.29 7.74 -6.05
C GLN A 127 20.73 8.63 -7.22
N GLY A 128 20.23 8.36 -8.43
CA GLY A 128 20.78 8.91 -9.64
C GLY A 128 22.04 8.18 -10.08
N TRP A 129 22.51 8.46 -11.29
CA TRP A 129 23.68 7.81 -11.89
C TRP A 129 24.45 8.74 -12.81
N ASN A 130 25.73 8.38 -13.06
CA ASN A 130 26.54 8.99 -14.10
C ASN A 130 27.41 7.91 -14.73
N VAL A 131 27.18 7.65 -16.03
CA VAL A 131 27.92 6.65 -16.83
C VAL A 131 28.86 7.29 -17.85
N GLU A 132 29.02 8.60 -17.83
CA GLU A 132 29.92 9.28 -18.78
C GLU A 132 31.36 8.76 -18.64
N GLY A 133 31.88 8.21 -19.71
CA GLY A 133 33.25 7.70 -19.80
C GLY A 133 33.52 6.39 -19.03
N VAL A 134 32.49 5.76 -18.45
CA VAL A 134 32.69 4.58 -17.57
C VAL A 134 32.57 3.25 -18.32
N ALA A 135 31.71 3.14 -19.34
CA ALA A 135 31.45 1.86 -19.98
C ALA A 135 31.09 2.00 -21.47
N LYS A 136 31.59 1.07 -22.29
CA LYS A 136 31.32 1.06 -23.76
C LYS A 136 29.81 0.90 -24.08
N TRP A 137 29.04 0.23 -23.25
CA TRP A 137 27.59 0.10 -23.42
C TRP A 137 26.85 1.45 -23.24
N ALA A 138 27.43 2.37 -22.51
CA ALA A 138 26.87 3.70 -22.32
C ALA A 138 26.95 4.56 -23.60
N ASP A 139 27.82 4.21 -24.52
CA ASP A 139 27.94 4.91 -25.83
C ASP A 139 26.69 4.68 -26.69
N ALA A 140 25.98 3.57 -26.47
CA ALA A 140 24.71 3.27 -27.14
C ALA A 140 23.52 4.01 -26.49
N MET A 141 23.67 4.56 -25.28
CA MET A 141 22.63 5.35 -24.61
C MET A 141 22.54 6.75 -25.24
N VAL A 142 21.30 7.25 -25.26
CA VAL A 142 21.04 8.66 -25.58
C VAL A 142 21.83 9.56 -24.61
N ALA A 143 22.47 10.60 -25.09
CA ALA A 143 23.36 11.46 -24.31
C ALA A 143 22.66 11.99 -23.02
N GLU A 144 21.37 12.30 -23.09
CA GLU A 144 20.55 12.79 -21.99
C GLU A 144 20.32 11.74 -20.89
N MET A 145 20.47 10.44 -21.21
CA MET A 145 20.30 9.34 -20.25
C MET A 145 21.61 8.89 -19.61
N ARG A 146 22.77 9.41 -20.04
CA ARG A 146 24.07 9.05 -19.46
C ARG A 146 24.29 9.58 -18.05
N SER A 147 23.57 10.62 -17.69
CA SER A 147 23.58 11.19 -16.34
C SER A 147 22.17 11.52 -15.89
N ALA A 148 21.82 11.16 -14.68
CA ALA A 148 20.51 11.45 -14.10
C ALA A 148 20.63 11.87 -12.64
N ALA A 149 19.90 12.91 -12.30
CA ALA A 149 19.81 13.42 -10.93
C ALA A 149 19.08 12.43 -10.00
N PRO A 150 19.32 12.49 -8.68
CA PRO A 150 18.57 11.70 -7.71
C PRO A 150 17.06 11.93 -7.84
N GLY A 151 16.28 10.83 -7.78
CA GLY A 151 14.83 10.87 -7.91
C GLY A 151 14.30 10.91 -9.34
N THR A 152 15.13 10.72 -10.35
CA THR A 152 14.70 10.61 -11.75
C THR A 152 13.80 9.40 -11.93
N LYS A 153 12.62 9.61 -12.52
CA LYS A 153 11.68 8.52 -12.80
C LYS A 153 12.10 7.76 -14.06
N VAL A 154 12.07 6.44 -13.98
CA VAL A 154 12.41 5.53 -15.07
C VAL A 154 11.14 4.82 -15.54
N ALA A 155 10.91 4.78 -16.85
CA ALA A 155 9.86 3.99 -17.48
C ALA A 155 10.44 2.70 -18.04
N THR A 156 9.76 1.58 -17.78
CA THR A 156 10.09 0.26 -18.32
C THR A 156 8.87 -0.30 -19.04
N PRO A 157 8.64 0.04 -20.32
CA PRO A 157 7.52 -0.49 -21.08
C PRO A 157 7.58 -2.01 -21.18
N ILE A 158 6.41 -2.65 -21.38
CA ILE A 158 6.31 -4.09 -21.59
C ILE A 158 7.06 -4.45 -22.88
N PHE A 159 7.94 -5.47 -22.81
CA PHE A 159 8.82 -5.94 -23.90
C PHE A 159 9.92 -4.96 -24.33
N ASP A 160 10.07 -3.82 -23.70
CA ASP A 160 11.15 -2.85 -23.94
C ASP A 160 11.68 -2.32 -22.59
N GLY A 161 11.96 -3.24 -21.68
CA GLY A 161 12.52 -2.95 -20.37
C GLY A 161 14.05 -2.89 -20.39
N ALA A 162 14.63 -2.44 -19.27
CA ALA A 162 16.07 -2.46 -19.08
C ALA A 162 16.60 -3.90 -19.00
N SER A 163 17.69 -4.18 -19.70
CA SER A 163 18.39 -5.46 -19.65
C SER A 163 19.12 -5.63 -18.31
N LYS A 164 19.48 -6.88 -17.99
CA LYS A 164 20.27 -7.18 -16.79
C LYS A 164 21.60 -6.45 -16.78
N ASP A 165 22.28 -6.41 -17.95
CA ASP A 165 23.62 -5.81 -18.06
C ASP A 165 23.57 -4.28 -17.90
N GLU A 166 22.51 -3.64 -18.39
CA GLU A 166 22.26 -2.21 -18.17
C GLU A 166 22.01 -1.92 -16.68
N ILE A 167 21.19 -2.72 -16.01
CA ILE A 167 20.92 -2.55 -14.57
C ILE A 167 22.18 -2.71 -13.75
N VAL A 168 22.99 -3.73 -14.01
CA VAL A 168 24.27 -3.96 -13.31
C VAL A 168 25.25 -2.83 -13.59
N GLY A 169 25.32 -2.37 -14.83
CA GLY A 169 26.17 -1.24 -15.22
C GLY A 169 25.76 0.06 -14.51
N LEU A 170 24.45 0.33 -14.44
CA LEU A 170 23.91 1.48 -13.74
C LEU A 170 24.12 1.41 -12.21
N LEU A 171 23.98 0.22 -11.59
CA LEU A 171 24.28 0.03 -10.18
C LEU A 171 25.72 0.42 -9.83
N ASN A 172 26.67 0.03 -10.67
CA ASN A 172 28.07 0.41 -10.52
C ASN A 172 28.36 1.90 -10.78
N SER A 173 27.41 2.61 -11.36
CA SER A 173 27.54 4.03 -11.75
C SER A 173 26.62 4.95 -10.93
N THR A 174 25.97 4.44 -9.89
CA THR A 174 25.16 5.26 -8.99
C THR A 174 25.96 6.35 -8.32
N LEU A 175 25.33 7.50 -8.12
CA LEU A 175 25.95 8.61 -7.40
C LEU A 175 26.21 8.22 -5.93
N PRO A 176 27.31 8.68 -5.34
CA PRO A 176 27.60 8.45 -3.93
C PRO A 176 26.59 9.17 -3.04
N ASN A 177 26.44 8.71 -1.81
CA ASN A 177 25.65 9.38 -0.79
C ASN A 177 26.34 10.70 -0.31
N ARG A 178 25.74 11.34 0.69
CA ARG A 178 26.30 12.60 1.29
C ARG A 178 27.72 12.43 1.84
N ASP A 179 28.09 11.24 2.26
CA ASP A 179 29.43 10.91 2.81
C ASP A 179 30.43 10.49 1.73
N GLY A 180 30.06 10.60 0.45
CA GLY A 180 30.90 10.22 -0.67
C GLY A 180 31.02 8.72 -0.88
N LYS A 181 30.19 7.90 -0.22
CA LYS A 181 30.21 6.43 -0.29
C LYS A 181 29.07 5.91 -1.17
N ARG A 182 29.36 4.85 -1.92
CA ARG A 182 28.32 4.04 -2.53
C ARG A 182 27.90 2.96 -1.56
N LEU A 183 26.62 2.97 -1.16
CA LEU A 183 26.08 2.06 -0.15
C LEU A 183 25.77 0.68 -0.73
N ILE A 184 25.43 0.59 -2.00
CA ILE A 184 25.10 -0.68 -2.68
C ILE A 184 26.18 -0.99 -3.72
N ASP A 185 26.58 -2.25 -3.75
CA ASP A 185 27.54 -2.78 -4.71
C ASP A 185 26.87 -3.12 -6.06
N GLY A 186 27.68 -3.52 -7.06
CA GLY A 186 27.19 -3.93 -8.39
C GLY A 186 26.29 -5.17 -8.39
N THR A 187 26.17 -5.87 -7.26
CA THR A 187 25.26 -7.01 -7.09
C THR A 187 23.91 -6.59 -6.48
N GLY A 188 23.74 -5.31 -6.16
CA GLY A 188 22.53 -4.80 -5.51
C GLY A 188 22.46 -5.08 -4.02
N LYS A 189 23.58 -5.40 -3.37
CA LYS A 189 23.67 -5.75 -1.96
C LYS A 189 24.41 -4.68 -1.17
N THR A 190 24.05 -4.59 0.11
CA THR A 190 24.70 -3.70 1.08
C THR A 190 24.89 -4.39 2.41
N ARG A 191 25.78 -3.85 3.22
CA ARG A 191 25.96 -4.27 4.60
C ARG A 191 24.86 -3.61 5.44
N LEU A 192 24.07 -4.42 6.12
CA LEU A 192 23.06 -3.96 7.06
C LEU A 192 23.48 -4.30 8.50
N PHE A 193 22.98 -3.51 9.43
CA PHE A 193 23.14 -3.66 10.86
C PHE A 193 21.79 -3.94 11.49
N ASP A 194 21.78 -4.79 12.51
CA ASP A 194 20.56 -5.07 13.28
C ASP A 194 20.22 -3.86 14.17
N GLY A 195 18.98 -3.38 14.08
CA GLY A 195 18.53 -2.23 14.86
C GLY A 195 18.57 -2.44 16.38
N ARG A 196 18.46 -3.68 16.84
CA ARG A 196 18.45 -4.00 18.28
C ARG A 196 19.84 -4.17 18.88
N SER A 197 20.71 -4.90 18.20
CA SER A 197 22.05 -5.20 18.70
C SER A 197 23.10 -4.22 18.20
N GLY A 198 22.85 -3.56 17.06
CA GLY A 198 23.84 -2.74 16.37
C GLY A 198 24.90 -3.56 15.64
N GLU A 199 24.82 -4.90 15.67
CA GLU A 199 25.79 -5.78 15.02
C GLU A 199 25.49 -5.92 13.53
N PRO A 200 26.51 -6.05 12.68
CA PRO A 200 26.32 -6.28 11.26
C PRO A 200 25.75 -7.68 10.99
N PHE A 201 24.90 -7.80 10.00
CA PHE A 201 24.48 -9.11 9.50
C PHE A 201 25.67 -9.88 8.91
N PRO A 202 25.67 -11.23 9.01
CA PRO A 202 26.80 -12.06 8.57
C PRO A 202 27.09 -11.97 7.06
N ALA A 203 26.11 -11.62 6.26
CA ALA A 203 26.24 -11.52 4.82
C ALA A 203 25.56 -10.23 4.29
N PRO A 204 26.06 -9.67 3.17
CA PRO A 204 25.42 -8.54 2.51
C PRO A 204 23.99 -8.90 2.05
N ILE A 205 23.07 -7.95 2.21
CA ILE A 205 21.64 -8.12 1.95
C ILE A 205 21.22 -7.24 0.78
N SER A 206 20.34 -7.75 -0.09
CA SER A 206 19.75 -6.97 -1.19
C SER A 206 18.82 -5.91 -0.64
N VAL A 207 19.08 -4.66 -0.99
CA VAL A 207 18.29 -3.49 -0.59
C VAL A 207 18.00 -2.63 -1.81
N GLY A 208 16.85 -2.02 -1.84
CA GLY A 208 16.46 -1.09 -2.90
C GLY A 208 15.05 -0.57 -2.69
N TYR A 209 14.47 0.01 -3.71
CA TYR A 209 13.13 0.57 -3.67
C TYR A 209 12.17 -0.22 -4.56
N MET A 210 11.04 -0.60 -4.01
CA MET A 210 9.99 -1.35 -4.68
C MET A 210 8.67 -0.61 -4.55
N TYR A 211 7.84 -0.64 -5.58
CA TYR A 211 6.49 -0.10 -5.58
C TYR A 211 5.53 -1.09 -4.93
N ILE A 212 4.98 -0.73 -3.76
CA ILE A 212 4.08 -1.59 -2.99
C ILE A 212 2.69 -0.96 -2.93
N LEU A 213 1.67 -1.77 -3.17
CA LEU A 213 0.27 -1.41 -3.17
C LEU A 213 -0.41 -1.99 -1.92
N LYS A 214 -1.14 -1.17 -1.20
CA LYS A 214 -2.09 -1.61 -0.18
C LYS A 214 -3.34 -2.14 -0.87
N LEU A 215 -3.69 -3.39 -0.61
CA LEU A 215 -4.90 -3.99 -1.15
C LEU A 215 -6.10 -3.72 -0.23
N HIS A 216 -7.30 -3.67 -0.81
CA HIS A 216 -8.55 -3.45 -0.05
C HIS A 216 -9.01 -4.70 0.74
N HIS A 217 -8.05 -5.53 1.14
CA HIS A 217 -8.23 -6.66 2.05
C HIS A 217 -7.71 -6.29 3.43
N LEU A 218 -8.37 -5.30 4.06
CA LEU A 218 -8.00 -4.81 5.37
C LEU A 218 -8.50 -5.77 6.46
N VAL A 219 -7.68 -6.04 7.45
CA VAL A 219 -8.02 -6.94 8.55
C VAL A 219 -9.19 -6.43 9.38
N ASP A 220 -9.28 -5.12 9.58
CA ASP A 220 -10.34 -4.48 10.36
C ASP A 220 -11.75 -4.71 9.78
N ASP A 221 -11.86 -4.85 8.45
CA ASP A 221 -13.13 -5.15 7.77
C ASP A 221 -13.52 -6.64 7.83
N LYS A 222 -12.59 -7.51 8.22
CA LYS A 222 -12.75 -8.97 8.22
C LYS A 222 -12.84 -9.57 9.61
N ILE A 223 -12.31 -8.87 10.61
CA ILE A 223 -12.35 -9.35 11.99
C ILE A 223 -13.78 -9.36 12.48
N HIS A 224 -14.22 -10.51 12.96
CA HIS A 224 -15.57 -10.71 13.49
C HIS A 224 -15.53 -11.60 14.72
N ALA A 225 -16.25 -11.19 15.74
CA ALA A 225 -16.41 -11.97 16.96
C ALA A 225 -17.89 -12.01 17.37
N ARG A 226 -18.33 -13.14 17.88
CA ARG A 226 -19.68 -13.36 18.37
C ARG A 226 -19.64 -14.20 19.63
N SER A 227 -20.21 -13.70 20.71
CA SER A 227 -20.34 -14.47 21.96
C SER A 227 -21.59 -15.36 21.95
N THR A 228 -22.76 -14.77 21.65
CA THR A 228 -24.05 -15.48 21.57
C THR A 228 -24.86 -14.95 20.40
N GLY A 229 -25.79 -15.74 19.90
CA GLY A 229 -26.68 -15.32 18.83
C GLY A 229 -27.59 -16.46 18.36
N PRO A 230 -28.50 -16.24 17.39
CA PRO A 230 -29.37 -17.27 16.88
C PRO A 230 -28.58 -18.41 16.24
N TYR A 231 -29.01 -19.62 16.48
CA TYR A 231 -28.45 -20.84 15.90
C TYR A 231 -29.37 -21.37 14.80
N SER A 232 -28.80 -22.07 13.84
CA SER A 232 -29.59 -22.78 12.83
C SER A 232 -30.43 -23.87 13.51
N MET A 233 -31.70 -23.99 13.13
CA MET A 233 -32.60 -25.02 13.68
C MET A 233 -32.20 -26.44 13.23
N ILE A 234 -31.51 -26.58 12.10
CA ILE A 234 -31.15 -27.89 11.53
C ILE A 234 -29.75 -28.31 11.96
N THR A 235 -28.76 -27.40 11.84
CA THR A 235 -27.34 -27.73 12.09
C THR A 235 -26.86 -27.23 13.46
N GLN A 236 -27.59 -26.41 14.13
CA GLN A 236 -27.22 -25.76 15.41
C GLN A 236 -25.89 -25.00 15.39
N GLN A 237 -25.48 -24.54 14.24
CA GLN A 237 -24.27 -23.74 14.02
C GLN A 237 -24.58 -22.25 13.94
#